data_4fa53a09202286bacba6046537bb791d
#
_entry.id   4fa53a09202286bacba6046537bb791d
#
_cell.length_a   1.000
_cell.length_b   1.000
_cell.length_c   1.000
_cell.angle_alpha   90.00
_cell.angle_beta   90.00
_cell.angle_gamma   90.00
#
_symmetry.space_group_name_H-M   'P 1'
#
loop_
_entity.id
_entity.type
_entity.pdbx_description
1 polymer ?
#
loop_
_entity_poly.entity_id
_entity_poly.type
_entity_poly.pdbx_seq_one_letter_code
_entity_poly.pdbx_strand_id
1 'polypeptide(L)'
;MTFKYFSLFILVTITHFSNAQTKEELESQKAEKQAEADKYQGEADALQAQIDALPGWRVGAFGTIGGSLSNFSNWYAQGAPNNSSGNIGFTVNAFANKLEDKYFWRNNLNLNLNWTKLDDKENPLDSDSFEPTTDVFNFTSLYGRKLSEKWAVSGLLEYRTTLLNNFNDPGYLDLGVGFTWTPITDLVVVIHPLNYNFVFADDDTIFQSSLGAKIVSDYTRQIGKVNFKSNLSAFASYES
;
A
#
# COMPACT_ATOMS: atom_id res chain seq x y z
N MET A 1 54.04 -22.33 56.06
CA MET A 1 53.09 -21.25 55.80
C MET A 1 52.75 -21.13 54.31
N THR A 2 52.66 -22.23 53.58
CA THR A 2 52.60 -22.27 52.11
C THR A 2 51.44 -23.13 51.56
N PHE A 3 50.60 -23.71 52.40
CA PHE A 3 49.50 -24.60 51.96
C PHE A 3 48.13 -23.88 51.86
N LYS A 4 47.96 -22.68 52.44
CA LYS A 4 46.71 -21.93 52.44
C LYS A 4 46.42 -21.16 51.14
N TYR A 5 47.43 -20.83 50.35
CA TYR A 5 47.29 -20.05 49.12
C TYR A 5 47.09 -20.93 47.89
N PHE A 6 47.43 -22.20 47.93
CA PHE A 6 47.24 -23.15 46.83
C PHE A 6 45.73 -23.53 46.64
N SER A 7 45.00 -23.65 47.75
CA SER A 7 43.58 -23.94 47.71
C SER A 7 42.73 -22.76 47.20
N LEU A 8 43.18 -21.50 47.39
CA LEU A 8 42.47 -20.31 46.94
C LEU A 8 42.62 -20.10 45.41
N PHE A 9 43.75 -20.53 44.84
CA PHE A 9 44.02 -20.44 43.40
C PHE A 9 43.22 -21.45 42.57
N ILE A 10 42.91 -22.61 43.11
CA ILE A 10 42.10 -23.62 42.47
C ILE A 10 40.58 -23.25 42.50
N LEU A 11 40.15 -22.53 43.53
CA LEU A 11 38.75 -22.11 43.63
C LEU A 11 38.38 -20.96 42.67
N VAL A 12 39.35 -20.12 42.28
CA VAL A 12 39.14 -19.01 41.35
C VAL A 12 39.13 -19.46 39.89
N THR A 13 39.74 -20.58 39.57
CA THR A 13 39.76 -21.12 38.18
C THR A 13 38.53 -21.93 37.81
N ILE A 14 37.67 -22.29 38.77
CA ILE A 14 36.44 -23.10 38.48
C ILE A 14 35.23 -22.24 38.14
N THR A 15 35.26 -20.93 38.37
CA THR A 15 34.12 -20.04 38.16
C THR A 15 34.00 -19.44 36.73
N HIS A 16 34.85 -19.82 35.78
CA HIS A 16 34.82 -19.27 34.42
C HIS A 16 34.39 -20.29 33.33
N PHE A 17 33.82 -21.41 33.70
CA PHE A 17 33.00 -22.18 32.77
C PHE A 17 31.54 -21.71 32.82
N SER A 18 31.30 -20.42 32.68
CA SER A 18 30.01 -19.93 32.22
C SER A 18 29.86 -20.43 30.78
N ASN A 19 28.81 -21.20 30.54
CA ASN A 19 28.37 -21.69 29.24
C ASN A 19 28.29 -20.51 28.25
N ALA A 20 29.39 -20.15 27.61
CA ALA A 20 29.38 -19.32 26.42
C ALA A 20 28.82 -20.23 25.32
N GLN A 21 27.53 -20.11 25.06
CA GLN A 21 26.90 -20.70 23.89
C GLN A 21 27.70 -20.31 22.66
N THR A 22 28.09 -21.28 21.85
CA THR A 22 28.78 -20.97 20.60
C THR A 22 27.85 -20.26 19.65
N LYS A 23 28.40 -19.49 18.73
CA LYS A 23 27.62 -18.80 17.69
C LYS A 23 26.74 -19.79 16.90
N GLU A 24 27.29 -20.94 16.61
CA GLU A 24 26.64 -22.04 15.91
C GLU A 24 25.45 -22.60 16.68
N GLU A 25 25.57 -22.77 18.01
CA GLU A 25 24.45 -23.19 18.86
C GLU A 25 23.32 -22.16 18.90
N LEU A 26 23.67 -20.86 19.00
CA LEU A 26 22.69 -19.79 18.97
C LEU A 26 22.02 -19.68 17.59
N GLU A 27 22.77 -19.85 16.51
CA GLU A 27 22.22 -19.87 15.14
C GLU A 27 21.29 -21.06 14.94
N SER A 28 21.63 -22.23 15.45
CA SER A 28 20.78 -23.45 15.41
C SER A 28 19.48 -23.22 16.20
N GLN A 29 19.55 -22.70 17.42
CA GLN A 29 18.37 -22.39 18.24
C GLN A 29 17.50 -21.32 17.57
N LYS A 30 18.11 -20.31 16.96
CA LYS A 30 17.38 -19.28 16.19
C LYS A 30 16.65 -19.89 15.01
N ALA A 31 17.31 -20.79 14.25
CA ALA A 31 16.68 -21.46 13.11
C ALA A 31 15.50 -22.35 13.54
N GLU A 32 15.63 -23.08 14.66
CA GLU A 32 14.54 -23.88 15.23
C GLU A 32 13.35 -22.99 15.64
N LYS A 33 13.61 -21.89 16.35
CA LYS A 33 12.56 -20.94 16.76
C LYS A 33 11.92 -20.24 15.58
N GLN A 34 12.69 -19.95 14.54
CA GLN A 34 12.14 -19.39 13.30
C GLN A 34 11.21 -20.38 12.60
N ALA A 35 11.60 -21.66 12.52
CA ALA A 35 10.75 -22.70 11.92
C ALA A 35 9.45 -22.92 12.72
N GLU A 36 9.52 -22.85 14.05
CA GLU A 36 8.33 -22.90 14.92
C GLU A 36 7.42 -21.67 14.69
N ALA A 37 7.99 -20.47 14.61
CA ALA A 37 7.26 -19.24 14.31
C ALA A 37 6.61 -19.29 12.93
N ASP A 38 7.32 -19.74 11.90
CA ASP A 38 6.81 -19.90 10.53
C ASP A 38 5.64 -20.90 10.48
N LYS A 39 5.69 -21.98 11.29
CA LYS A 39 4.59 -22.94 11.42
C LYS A 39 3.34 -22.28 12.02
N TYR A 40 3.47 -21.59 13.15
CA TYR A 40 2.32 -20.92 13.78
C TYR A 40 1.77 -19.79 12.91
N GLN A 41 2.64 -19.09 12.18
CA GLN A 41 2.20 -18.11 11.20
C GLN A 41 1.36 -18.76 10.10
N GLY A 42 1.79 -19.92 9.57
CA GLY A 42 1.01 -20.65 8.57
C GLY A 42 -0.35 -21.15 9.09
N GLU A 43 -0.43 -21.57 10.35
CA GLU A 43 -1.69 -21.94 10.99
C GLU A 43 -2.61 -20.72 11.16
N ALA A 44 -2.06 -19.58 11.56
CA ALA A 44 -2.81 -18.32 11.67
C ALA A 44 -3.32 -17.83 10.31
N ASP A 45 -2.49 -17.91 9.27
CA ASP A 45 -2.87 -17.55 7.91
C ASP A 45 -3.99 -18.45 7.36
N ALA A 46 -3.95 -19.75 7.69
CA ALA A 46 -5.01 -20.69 7.32
C ALA A 46 -6.34 -20.39 8.02
N LEU A 47 -6.31 -20.00 9.30
CA LEU A 47 -7.49 -19.56 10.03
C LEU A 47 -8.02 -18.23 9.49
N GLN A 48 -7.13 -17.30 9.16
CA GLN A 48 -7.51 -16.03 8.54
C GLN A 48 -8.21 -16.25 7.20
N ALA A 49 -7.69 -17.16 6.36
CA ALA A 49 -8.34 -17.53 5.11
C ALA A 49 -9.76 -18.11 5.30
N GLN A 50 -9.98 -18.91 6.36
CA GLN A 50 -11.31 -19.40 6.71
C GLN A 50 -12.24 -18.26 7.16
N ILE A 51 -11.76 -17.34 7.99
CA ILE A 51 -12.49 -16.14 8.41
C ILE A 51 -12.86 -15.29 7.19
N ASP A 52 -11.92 -15.15 6.25
CA ASP A 52 -12.12 -14.37 5.03
C ASP A 52 -13.10 -15.02 4.04
N ALA A 53 -13.37 -16.29 4.18
CA ALA A 53 -14.40 -16.99 3.40
C ALA A 53 -15.81 -16.83 3.96
N LEU A 54 -15.96 -16.46 5.27
CA LEU A 54 -17.27 -16.31 5.89
C LEU A 54 -18.00 -15.08 5.34
N PRO A 55 -19.35 -15.13 5.23
CA PRO A 55 -20.15 -13.96 4.90
C PRO A 55 -19.99 -12.84 5.94
N GLY A 56 -20.15 -11.59 5.50
CA GLY A 56 -20.14 -10.43 6.39
C GLY A 56 -19.29 -9.27 5.92
N TRP A 57 -19.14 -8.28 6.79
CA TRP A 57 -18.31 -7.11 6.58
C TRP A 57 -16.86 -7.34 6.98
N ARG A 58 -15.94 -6.82 6.16
CA ARG A 58 -14.52 -6.68 6.46
C ARG A 58 -14.13 -5.24 6.27
N VAL A 59 -13.62 -4.63 7.31
CA VAL A 59 -13.18 -3.23 7.32
C VAL A 59 -11.74 -3.17 7.76
N GLY A 60 -10.97 -2.31 7.12
CA GLY A 60 -9.60 -2.08 7.50
C GLY A 60 -9.11 -0.73 6.99
N ALA A 61 -8.10 -0.21 7.67
CA ALA A 61 -7.39 0.98 7.26
C ALA A 61 -5.91 0.83 7.56
N PHE A 62 -5.09 1.32 6.64
CA PHE A 62 -3.65 1.41 6.78
C PHE A 62 -3.21 2.81 6.38
N GLY A 63 -2.35 3.41 7.19
CA GLY A 63 -1.79 4.72 6.91
C GLY A 63 -0.30 4.77 7.16
N THR A 64 0.39 5.59 6.40
CA THR A 64 1.79 5.92 6.62
C THR A 64 1.96 7.42 6.66
N ILE A 65 2.85 7.88 7.53
CA ILE A 65 3.38 9.24 7.53
C ILE A 65 4.89 9.14 7.50
N GLY A 66 5.50 9.94 6.67
CA GLY A 66 6.96 9.98 6.54
C GLY A 66 7.45 11.38 6.26
N GLY A 67 8.71 11.63 6.59
CA GLY A 67 9.35 12.89 6.28
C GLY A 67 10.85 12.74 6.20
N SER A 68 11.47 13.58 5.40
CA SER A 68 12.92 13.71 5.30
C SER A 68 13.31 15.17 5.20
N LEU A 69 14.44 15.52 5.79
CA LEU A 69 15.05 16.83 5.67
C LEU A 69 16.53 16.65 5.39
N SER A 70 17.04 17.40 4.44
CA SER A 70 18.46 17.42 4.08
C SER A 70 18.94 18.86 3.94
N ASN A 71 20.17 19.11 4.35
CA ASN A 71 20.80 20.42 4.21
C ASN A 71 22.25 20.23 3.76
N PHE A 72 22.62 20.88 2.69
CA PHE A 72 23.94 20.79 2.09
C PHE A 72 24.62 22.15 2.13
N SER A 73 25.92 22.14 2.41
CA SER A 73 26.78 23.32 2.36
C SER A 73 28.04 22.95 1.62
N ASN A 74 28.38 23.75 0.59
CA ASN A 74 29.58 23.57 -0.23
C ASN A 74 29.70 22.20 -0.90
N TRP A 75 28.57 21.58 -1.26
CA TRP A 75 28.57 20.32 -1.98
C TRP A 75 28.59 20.54 -3.51
N TYR A 76 29.79 20.88 -4.01
CA TYR A 76 30.02 21.26 -5.41
C TYR A 76 29.81 20.15 -6.43
N ALA A 77 29.54 18.91 -6.01
CA ALA A 77 29.16 17.83 -6.90
C ALA A 77 27.72 17.99 -7.44
N GLN A 78 26.93 18.91 -6.87
CA GLN A 78 25.59 19.28 -7.35
C GLN A 78 25.59 20.68 -7.94
N GLY A 79 24.62 20.95 -8.82
CA GLY A 79 24.48 22.26 -9.48
C GLY A 79 24.12 23.40 -8.51
N ALA A 80 23.55 23.08 -7.33
CA ALA A 80 23.27 24.00 -6.23
C ALA A 80 24.01 23.51 -4.97
N PRO A 81 25.25 23.96 -4.71
CA PRO A 81 26.09 23.43 -3.62
C PRO A 81 25.58 23.77 -2.21
N ASN A 82 24.81 24.84 -2.08
CA ASN A 82 24.19 25.28 -0.81
C ASN A 82 22.67 25.18 -0.93
N ASN A 83 22.11 24.00 -0.65
CA ASN A 83 20.69 23.79 -0.74
C ASN A 83 20.11 23.09 0.50
N SER A 84 18.80 23.24 0.69
CA SER A 84 18.03 22.39 1.59
C SER A 84 16.88 21.73 0.83
N SER A 85 16.59 20.50 1.20
CA SER A 85 15.45 19.77 0.66
C SER A 85 14.67 19.09 1.78
N GLY A 86 13.38 18.99 1.60
CA GLY A 86 12.50 18.33 2.52
C GLY A 86 11.39 17.60 1.79
N ASN A 87 10.88 16.54 2.41
CA ASN A 87 9.73 15.83 1.93
C ASN A 87 8.86 15.45 3.12
N ILE A 88 7.55 15.64 2.99
CA ILE A 88 6.54 15.19 3.96
C ILE A 88 5.47 14.44 3.18
N GLY A 89 5.24 13.18 3.54
CA GLY A 89 4.26 12.32 2.88
C GLY A 89 3.24 11.77 3.86
N PHE A 90 2.00 11.68 3.41
CA PHE A 90 0.88 11.11 4.14
C PHE A 90 0.06 10.23 3.20
N THR A 91 -0.13 8.96 3.58
CA THR A 91 -0.93 8.00 2.80
C THR A 91 -1.96 7.34 3.69
N VAL A 92 -3.19 7.19 3.19
CA VAL A 92 -4.24 6.37 3.81
C VAL A 92 -4.82 5.46 2.75
N ASN A 93 -4.89 4.16 3.08
CA ASN A 93 -5.66 3.18 2.34
C ASN A 93 -6.70 2.59 3.30
N ALA A 94 -7.97 2.65 2.94
CA ALA A 94 -9.04 2.09 3.74
C ALA A 94 -9.97 1.27 2.85
N PHE A 95 -10.57 0.25 3.42
CA PHE A 95 -11.57 -0.56 2.74
C PHE A 95 -12.72 -0.94 3.66
N ALA A 96 -13.89 -1.13 3.05
CA ALA A 96 -15.05 -1.70 3.70
C ALA A 96 -15.75 -2.63 2.69
N ASN A 97 -15.52 -3.94 2.85
CA ASN A 97 -15.97 -4.95 1.92
C ASN A 97 -17.00 -5.85 2.58
N LYS A 98 -18.12 -6.05 1.92
CA LYS A 98 -19.14 -7.01 2.31
C LYS A 98 -19.15 -8.20 1.36
N LEU A 99 -19.08 -9.39 1.92
CA LEU A 99 -19.24 -10.64 1.18
C LEU A 99 -20.46 -11.37 1.70
N GLU A 100 -21.34 -11.78 0.78
CA GLU A 100 -22.51 -12.60 1.03
C GLU A 100 -22.59 -13.74 0.00
N ASP A 101 -23.46 -14.71 0.22
CA ASP A 101 -23.62 -15.84 -0.69
C ASP A 101 -24.01 -15.39 -2.10
N LYS A 102 -24.91 -14.40 -2.19
CA LYS A 102 -25.51 -13.94 -3.47
C LYS A 102 -24.93 -12.67 -4.03
N TYR A 103 -24.18 -11.89 -3.24
CA TYR A 103 -23.62 -10.61 -3.67
C TYR A 103 -22.34 -10.28 -2.92
N PHE A 104 -21.60 -9.31 -3.45
CA PHE A 104 -20.51 -8.63 -2.76
C PHE A 104 -20.64 -7.12 -2.96
N TRP A 105 -20.05 -6.38 -2.02
CA TRP A 105 -19.91 -4.93 -2.10
C TRP A 105 -18.52 -4.55 -1.61
N ARG A 106 -17.69 -4.01 -2.50
CA ARG A 106 -16.31 -3.64 -2.22
C ARG A 106 -16.14 -2.14 -2.29
N ASN A 107 -15.64 -1.54 -1.24
CA ASN A 107 -15.37 -0.13 -1.16
C ASN A 107 -13.90 0.08 -0.79
N ASN A 108 -13.22 0.96 -1.50
CA ASN A 108 -11.83 1.29 -1.24
C ASN A 108 -11.65 2.80 -1.29
N LEU A 109 -10.84 3.31 -0.38
CA LEU A 109 -10.37 4.68 -0.35
C LEU A 109 -8.85 4.68 -0.41
N ASN A 110 -8.29 5.44 -1.33
CA ASN A 110 -6.86 5.73 -1.40
C ASN A 110 -6.66 7.25 -1.35
N LEU A 111 -5.84 7.67 -0.41
CA LEU A 111 -5.39 9.04 -0.25
C LEU A 111 -3.86 9.04 -0.21
N ASN A 112 -3.24 9.86 -1.06
CA ASN A 112 -1.80 10.05 -1.09
C ASN A 112 -1.48 11.53 -1.27
N LEU A 113 -0.94 12.13 -0.23
CA LEU A 113 -0.56 13.54 -0.20
C LEU A 113 0.93 13.64 0.07
N ASN A 114 1.63 14.42 -0.73
CA ASN A 114 3.06 14.64 -0.57
C ASN A 114 3.43 16.09 -0.85
N TRP A 115 4.28 16.64 0.01
CA TRP A 115 4.83 17.98 -0.13
C TRP A 115 6.34 17.87 -0.21
N THR A 116 6.93 18.62 -1.10
CA THR A 116 8.38 18.70 -1.28
C THR A 116 8.84 20.14 -1.13
N LYS A 117 9.92 20.32 -0.41
CA LYS A 117 10.67 21.57 -0.34
C LYS A 117 11.98 21.38 -1.10
N LEU A 118 12.30 22.31 -1.99
CA LEU A 118 13.61 22.46 -2.64
C LEU A 118 13.98 23.94 -2.52
N ASP A 119 15.05 24.23 -1.80
CA ASP A 119 15.49 25.59 -1.50
C ASP A 119 16.98 25.71 -1.89
N ASP A 120 17.24 26.40 -2.98
CA ASP A 120 18.58 26.80 -3.43
C ASP A 120 18.93 28.13 -2.75
N LYS A 121 19.75 28.07 -1.68
CA LYS A 121 20.12 29.23 -0.88
C LYS A 121 20.90 30.30 -1.65
N GLU A 122 21.36 30.01 -2.87
CA GLU A 122 22.04 30.95 -3.74
C GLU A 122 21.07 31.65 -4.71
N ASN A 123 19.85 31.16 -4.82
CA ASN A 123 18.80 31.74 -5.67
C ASN A 123 17.75 32.49 -4.81
N PRO A 124 17.78 33.83 -4.76
CA PRO A 124 16.85 34.61 -3.94
C PRO A 124 15.40 34.60 -4.46
N LEU A 125 15.15 34.00 -5.63
CA LEU A 125 13.81 33.86 -6.22
C LEU A 125 13.21 32.47 -5.96
N ASP A 126 13.95 31.59 -5.34
CA ASP A 126 13.48 30.27 -4.98
C ASP A 126 12.59 30.31 -3.73
N SER A 127 11.66 29.37 -3.63
CA SER A 127 10.75 29.23 -2.49
C SER A 127 11.35 28.29 -1.45
N ASP A 128 11.37 28.73 -0.18
CA ASP A 128 11.75 27.88 0.94
C ASP A 128 10.56 27.14 1.58
N SER A 129 9.41 27.16 0.92
CA SER A 129 8.18 26.52 1.40
C SER A 129 8.03 25.07 0.91
N PHE A 130 7.15 24.33 1.57
CA PHE A 130 6.73 23.00 1.12
C PHE A 130 5.59 23.15 0.10
N GLU A 131 5.86 22.69 -1.12
CA GLU A 131 4.89 22.70 -2.21
C GLU A 131 4.27 21.31 -2.41
N PRO A 132 2.95 21.20 -2.63
CA PRO A 132 2.31 19.92 -2.95
C PRO A 132 2.86 19.31 -4.22
N THR A 133 3.36 18.07 -4.14
CA THR A 133 3.92 17.33 -5.29
C THR A 133 3.13 16.08 -5.63
N THR A 134 2.38 15.55 -4.67
CA THR A 134 1.42 14.47 -4.90
C THR A 134 0.13 14.82 -4.19
N ASP A 135 -0.96 14.73 -4.93
CA ASP A 135 -2.30 15.00 -4.44
C ASP A 135 -3.26 14.04 -5.13
N VAL A 136 -3.52 12.92 -4.49
CA VAL A 136 -4.36 11.85 -5.02
C VAL A 136 -5.44 11.50 -4.02
N PHE A 137 -6.68 11.67 -4.43
CA PHE A 137 -7.85 11.11 -3.78
C PHE A 137 -8.56 10.17 -4.75
N ASN A 138 -8.74 8.93 -4.36
CA ASN A 138 -9.49 7.94 -5.14
C ASN A 138 -10.42 7.16 -4.21
N PHE A 139 -11.70 7.15 -4.52
CA PHE A 139 -12.71 6.33 -3.87
C PHE A 139 -13.38 5.43 -4.90
N THR A 140 -13.43 4.12 -4.62
CA THR A 140 -14.11 3.15 -5.47
C THR A 140 -15.17 2.38 -4.70
N SER A 141 -16.29 2.11 -5.35
CA SER A 141 -17.37 1.28 -4.83
C SER A 141 -17.87 0.33 -5.93
N LEU A 142 -17.67 -0.98 -5.74
CA LEU A 142 -18.05 -2.03 -6.68
C LEU A 142 -19.07 -2.94 -6.00
N TYR A 143 -20.32 -2.92 -6.49
CA TYR A 143 -21.34 -3.86 -6.09
C TYR A 143 -21.52 -4.93 -7.16
N GLY A 144 -21.59 -6.20 -6.76
CA GLY A 144 -21.80 -7.31 -7.69
C GLY A 144 -22.80 -8.35 -7.17
N ARG A 145 -23.78 -8.71 -7.99
CA ARG A 145 -24.69 -9.83 -7.75
C ARG A 145 -24.15 -11.06 -8.45
N LYS A 146 -23.83 -12.10 -7.70
CA LYS A 146 -23.25 -13.34 -8.21
C LYS A 146 -24.26 -14.08 -9.10
N LEU A 147 -23.84 -14.43 -10.30
CA LEU A 147 -24.56 -15.31 -11.24
C LEU A 147 -24.04 -16.74 -11.12
N SER A 148 -22.75 -16.90 -10.81
CA SER A 148 -22.06 -18.16 -10.56
C SER A 148 -20.89 -17.92 -9.61
N GLU A 149 -20.10 -18.95 -9.33
CA GLU A 149 -18.88 -18.83 -8.52
C GLU A 149 -17.85 -17.85 -9.12
N LYS A 150 -17.84 -17.69 -10.44
CA LYS A 150 -16.83 -16.89 -11.15
C LYS A 150 -17.37 -15.63 -11.80
N TRP A 151 -18.68 -15.47 -11.94
CA TRP A 151 -19.29 -14.35 -12.63
C TRP A 151 -20.33 -13.62 -11.78
N ALA A 152 -20.31 -12.31 -11.86
CA ALA A 152 -21.34 -11.45 -11.29
C ALA A 152 -21.73 -10.35 -12.26
N VAL A 153 -23.00 -9.94 -12.25
CA VAL A 153 -23.40 -8.63 -12.79
C VAL A 153 -22.99 -7.58 -11.77
N SER A 154 -22.38 -6.50 -12.22
CA SER A 154 -21.81 -5.50 -11.32
C SER A 154 -22.03 -4.06 -11.76
N GLY A 155 -22.03 -3.17 -10.78
CA GLY A 155 -21.97 -1.71 -10.93
C GLY A 155 -20.77 -1.15 -10.22
N LEU A 156 -20.07 -0.22 -10.87
CA LEU A 156 -18.89 0.48 -10.38
C LEU A 156 -19.21 1.97 -10.24
N LEU A 157 -18.78 2.54 -9.13
CA LEU A 157 -18.58 3.95 -8.94
C LEU A 157 -17.09 4.15 -8.60
N GLU A 158 -16.40 5.01 -9.34
CA GLU A 158 -15.03 5.44 -9.02
C GLU A 158 -14.97 6.96 -9.12
N TYR A 159 -14.53 7.59 -8.03
CA TYR A 159 -14.33 9.03 -7.99
C TYR A 159 -12.87 9.35 -7.69
N ARG A 160 -12.28 10.19 -8.55
CA ARG A 160 -10.88 10.62 -8.47
C ARG A 160 -10.81 12.13 -8.55
N THR A 161 -10.04 12.74 -7.65
CA THR A 161 -9.77 14.18 -7.66
C THR A 161 -8.50 14.49 -6.88
N THR A 162 -8.12 15.76 -6.86
CA THR A 162 -7.15 16.35 -5.96
C THR A 162 -7.84 16.99 -4.76
N LEU A 163 -7.18 17.15 -3.62
CA LEU A 163 -7.72 17.76 -2.41
C LEU A 163 -7.04 19.08 -2.03
N LEU A 164 -5.74 19.20 -2.34
CA LEU A 164 -4.91 20.33 -1.91
C LEU A 164 -4.99 21.48 -2.90
N ASN A 165 -4.93 21.14 -4.18
CA ASN A 165 -4.97 22.12 -5.25
C ASN A 165 -6.09 21.74 -6.21
N ASN A 166 -6.86 22.74 -6.65
CA ASN A 166 -7.88 22.57 -7.68
C ASN A 166 -8.85 21.41 -7.41
N PHE A 167 -9.45 21.40 -6.20
CA PHE A 167 -10.44 20.39 -5.84
C PHE A 167 -11.51 20.27 -6.92
N ASN A 168 -11.71 19.04 -7.43
CA ASN A 168 -12.68 18.74 -8.49
C ASN A 168 -12.42 19.48 -9.82
N ASP A 169 -11.17 19.93 -10.07
CA ASP A 169 -10.74 20.60 -11.30
C ASP A 169 -9.34 20.10 -11.77
N PRO A 170 -9.27 18.97 -12.51
CA PRO A 170 -10.38 18.09 -12.86
C PRO A 170 -10.77 17.09 -11.77
N GLY A 171 -12.05 16.83 -11.65
CA GLY A 171 -12.61 15.70 -10.96
C GLY A 171 -13.16 14.68 -11.95
N TYR A 172 -13.03 13.38 -11.67
CA TYR A 172 -13.51 12.30 -12.54
C TYR A 172 -14.44 11.38 -11.75
N LEU A 173 -15.65 11.20 -12.25
CA LEU A 173 -16.60 10.23 -11.69
C LEU A 173 -16.97 9.21 -12.79
N ASP A 174 -16.50 7.99 -12.62
CA ASP A 174 -16.92 6.86 -13.46
C ASP A 174 -18.13 6.17 -12.84
N LEU A 175 -19.18 6.02 -13.62
CA LEU A 175 -20.34 5.19 -13.30
C LEU A 175 -20.48 4.13 -14.37
N GLY A 176 -20.28 2.86 -14.01
CA GLY A 176 -20.26 1.77 -14.94
C GLY A 176 -21.16 0.61 -14.53
N VAL A 177 -21.72 -0.10 -15.51
CA VAL A 177 -22.45 -1.35 -15.35
C VAL A 177 -21.94 -2.40 -16.32
N GLY A 178 -21.90 -3.65 -15.86
CA GLY A 178 -21.39 -4.76 -16.65
C GLY A 178 -21.18 -6.00 -15.80
N PHE A 179 -20.02 -6.60 -15.91
CA PHE A 179 -19.70 -7.87 -15.27
C PHE A 179 -18.41 -7.81 -14.48
N THR A 180 -18.36 -8.60 -13.41
CA THR A 180 -17.15 -8.93 -12.69
C THR A 180 -16.85 -10.41 -12.88
N TRP A 181 -15.62 -10.73 -13.31
CA TRP A 181 -15.12 -12.07 -13.51
C TRP A 181 -13.99 -12.37 -12.52
N THR A 182 -14.14 -13.45 -11.75
CA THR A 182 -13.17 -13.91 -10.77
C THR A 182 -12.75 -15.33 -11.13
N PRO A 183 -11.84 -15.52 -12.11
CA PRO A 183 -11.46 -16.86 -12.58
C PRO A 183 -10.74 -17.69 -11.52
N ILE A 184 -9.95 -17.02 -10.68
CA ILE A 184 -9.22 -17.56 -9.53
C ILE A 184 -9.35 -16.57 -8.36
N THR A 185 -9.11 -17.03 -7.16
CA THR A 185 -9.26 -16.23 -5.92
C THR A 185 -8.43 -14.93 -5.96
N ASP A 186 -7.25 -15.00 -6.58
CA ASP A 186 -6.26 -13.92 -6.59
C ASP A 186 -6.49 -12.89 -7.71
N LEU A 187 -7.44 -13.12 -8.65
CA LEU A 187 -7.68 -12.25 -9.81
C LEU A 187 -9.14 -11.85 -9.90
N VAL A 188 -9.36 -10.54 -9.93
CA VAL A 188 -10.67 -9.94 -10.19
C VAL A 188 -10.58 -9.07 -11.43
N VAL A 189 -11.47 -9.29 -12.40
CA VAL A 189 -11.57 -8.49 -13.61
C VAL A 189 -12.96 -7.90 -13.69
N VAL A 190 -13.05 -6.58 -13.73
CA VAL A 190 -14.29 -5.82 -13.94
C VAL A 190 -14.33 -5.39 -15.40
N ILE A 191 -15.42 -5.70 -16.09
CA ILE A 191 -15.65 -5.40 -17.50
C ILE A 191 -16.98 -4.66 -17.61
N HIS A 192 -16.92 -3.35 -17.76
CA HIS A 192 -18.08 -2.48 -17.85
C HIS A 192 -18.17 -1.86 -19.25
N PRO A 193 -18.87 -2.48 -20.20
CA PRO A 193 -19.07 -1.94 -21.55
C PRO A 193 -19.93 -0.67 -21.56
N LEU A 194 -20.71 -0.44 -20.52
CA LEU A 194 -21.47 0.78 -20.33
C LEU A 194 -20.91 1.51 -19.13
N ASN A 195 -19.92 2.36 -19.37
CA ASN A 195 -19.32 3.24 -18.36
C ASN A 195 -19.41 4.68 -18.85
N TYR A 196 -20.00 5.55 -18.04
CA TYR A 196 -19.97 6.98 -18.30
C TYR A 196 -18.93 7.63 -17.37
N ASN A 197 -17.96 8.28 -17.98
CA ASN A 197 -16.96 9.09 -17.27
C ASN A 197 -17.44 10.55 -17.26
N PHE A 198 -17.90 11.00 -16.09
CA PHE A 198 -18.18 12.41 -15.83
C PHE A 198 -16.87 13.11 -15.54
N VAL A 199 -16.63 14.21 -16.19
CA VAL A 199 -15.49 15.07 -15.92
C VAL A 199 -16.00 16.42 -15.40
N PHE A 200 -15.49 16.83 -14.27
CA PHE A 200 -15.72 18.11 -13.65
C PHE A 200 -14.46 18.93 -13.83
N ALA A 201 -14.52 20.03 -14.52
CA ALA A 201 -13.39 20.91 -14.75
C ALA A 201 -13.91 22.30 -15.11
N ASP A 202 -13.16 23.33 -14.77
CA ASP A 202 -13.45 24.71 -15.17
C ASP A 202 -13.23 24.89 -16.69
N ASP A 203 -12.28 24.14 -17.28
CA ASP A 203 -12.07 24.10 -18.73
C ASP A 203 -12.73 22.87 -19.36
N ASP A 204 -13.94 23.03 -19.88
CA ASP A 204 -14.73 22.01 -20.56
C ASP A 204 -14.31 21.78 -22.03
N THR A 205 -13.39 22.58 -22.56
CA THR A 205 -12.86 22.40 -23.93
C THR A 205 -11.85 21.26 -24.03
N ILE A 206 -11.11 21.01 -22.95
CA ILE A 206 -10.09 19.97 -22.85
C ILE A 206 -10.62 18.74 -22.11
N PHE A 207 -11.40 18.96 -21.05
CA PHE A 207 -11.89 17.92 -20.16
C PHE A 207 -13.37 17.63 -20.44
N GLN A 208 -13.62 16.59 -21.24
CA GLN A 208 -14.97 16.23 -21.66
C GLN A 208 -15.44 14.91 -21.05
N SER A 209 -16.70 14.91 -20.61
CA SER A 209 -17.37 13.67 -20.19
C SER A 209 -17.67 12.80 -21.40
N SER A 210 -17.57 11.48 -21.26
CA SER A 210 -17.82 10.55 -22.36
C SER A 210 -18.36 9.19 -21.91
N LEU A 211 -19.13 8.57 -22.80
CA LEU A 211 -19.54 7.16 -22.68
C LEU A 211 -18.46 6.26 -23.27
N GLY A 212 -18.18 5.14 -22.61
CA GLY A 212 -17.18 4.20 -23.09
C GLY A 212 -17.21 2.85 -22.39
N ALA A 213 -16.17 2.06 -22.62
CA ALA A 213 -15.92 0.81 -21.92
C ALA A 213 -14.82 0.99 -20.90
N LYS A 214 -15.02 0.44 -19.70
CA LYS A 214 -14.02 0.40 -18.64
C LYS A 214 -13.65 -1.02 -18.27
N ILE A 215 -12.35 -1.28 -18.16
CA ILE A 215 -11.80 -2.53 -17.66
C ILE A 215 -10.92 -2.23 -16.48
N VAL A 216 -11.16 -2.93 -15.36
CA VAL A 216 -10.31 -2.86 -14.17
C VAL A 216 -9.90 -4.29 -13.83
N SER A 217 -8.62 -4.50 -13.55
CA SER A 217 -8.10 -5.80 -13.13
C SER A 217 -7.23 -5.64 -11.89
N ASP A 218 -7.54 -6.43 -10.88
CA ASP A 218 -6.78 -6.54 -9.64
C ASP A 218 -6.25 -7.96 -9.48
N TYR A 219 -4.95 -8.09 -9.43
CA TYR A 219 -4.27 -9.35 -9.15
C TYR A 219 -3.42 -9.20 -7.90
N THR A 220 -3.67 -10.04 -6.90
CA THR A 220 -2.92 -10.04 -5.64
C THR A 220 -2.60 -11.48 -5.26
N ARG A 221 -1.31 -11.82 -5.18
CA ARG A 221 -0.87 -13.17 -4.84
C ARG A 221 0.36 -13.15 -3.95
N GLN A 222 0.34 -13.99 -2.93
CA GLN A 222 1.53 -14.30 -2.14
C GLN A 222 2.29 -15.46 -2.78
N ILE A 223 3.56 -15.23 -3.09
CA ILE A 223 4.48 -16.22 -3.66
C ILE A 223 5.65 -16.39 -2.68
N GLY A 224 5.57 -17.40 -1.83
CA GLY A 224 6.50 -17.58 -0.73
C GLY A 224 6.43 -16.40 0.26
N LYS A 225 7.54 -15.66 0.42
CA LYS A 225 7.62 -14.47 1.29
C LYS A 225 7.34 -13.16 0.54
N VAL A 226 7.03 -13.21 -0.74
CA VAL A 226 6.80 -12.03 -1.59
C VAL A 226 5.32 -11.85 -1.85
N ASN A 227 4.78 -10.69 -1.54
CA ASN A 227 3.45 -10.27 -1.94
C ASN A 227 3.54 -9.55 -3.29
N PHE A 228 2.95 -10.17 -4.31
CA PHE A 228 2.82 -9.56 -5.64
C PHE A 228 1.43 -8.93 -5.78
N LYS A 229 1.39 -7.66 -6.15
CA LYS A 229 0.16 -6.93 -6.44
C LYS A 229 0.29 -6.21 -7.77
N SER A 230 -0.71 -6.35 -8.64
CA SER A 230 -0.80 -5.66 -9.93
C SER A 230 -2.22 -5.14 -10.13
N ASN A 231 -2.34 -3.88 -10.52
CA ASN A 231 -3.59 -3.23 -10.85
C ASN A 231 -3.52 -2.69 -12.27
N LEU A 232 -4.59 -2.87 -13.01
CA LEU A 232 -4.78 -2.29 -14.34
C LEU A 232 -6.15 -1.60 -14.36
N SER A 233 -6.18 -0.35 -14.83
CA SER A 233 -7.42 0.35 -15.16
C SER A 233 -7.29 0.97 -16.54
N ALA A 234 -8.25 0.69 -17.42
CA ALA A 234 -8.30 1.22 -18.78
C ALA A 234 -9.73 1.68 -19.08
N PHE A 235 -9.85 2.82 -19.74
CA PHE A 235 -11.09 3.35 -20.27
C PHE A 235 -10.91 3.67 -21.74
N ALA A 236 -11.89 3.27 -22.55
CA ALA A 236 -11.95 3.59 -23.97
C ALA A 236 -13.28 4.28 -24.27
N SER A 237 -13.23 5.56 -24.65
CA SER A 237 -14.40 6.31 -25.10
C SER A 237 -14.96 5.72 -26.40
N TYR A 238 -16.27 5.71 -26.54
CA TYR A 238 -16.97 5.40 -27.80
C TYR A 238 -17.09 6.62 -28.71
N GLU A 239 -16.83 7.80 -28.15
CA GLU A 239 -16.82 9.07 -28.87
C GLU A 239 -15.41 9.34 -29.37
N SER A 240 -15.25 9.52 -30.67
CA SER A 240 -13.97 9.82 -31.36
C SER A 240 -13.86 11.29 -31.70
#